data_ade794497b1b0246d3fb4bbd4ebccd7a
#
_entry.id   ade794497b1b0246d3fb4bbd4ebccd7a
#
_cell.length_a   1.000
_cell.length_b   1.000
_cell.length_c   1.000
_cell.angle_alpha   90.00
_cell.angle_beta   90.00
_cell.angle_gamma   90.00
#
_symmetry.space_group_name_H-M   'P 1'
#
loop_
_entity.id
_entity.type
_entity.pdbx_description
1 polymer ?
#
loop_
_entity_poly.entity_id
_entity_poly.type
_entity_poly.pdbx_seq_one_letter_code
_entity_poly.pdbx_strand_id
1 'polypeptide(L)'
;MKLSPPPVKVAAQELGLGVYQPERIRDAEPVSRLRRLKPDLLVVVAYGQIIPASVLSIPRLGVVNVHASLLPRHRGAAPVARAILAGDTETGVTIMLMDEKLDHGPVLATRVTEIGAHEDAAALTSRLAEMGATLLVETLEHIEEIKPAEQDHGAATVAPRLRKEDGELDWELEAQEIDRRVRALQPWPGATLPTKKGRVKVLTGHVEQDRYVPDLVQLPGKRPAHAKQVLGDA
;
A
#
# COMPACT_ATOMS: atom_id res chain seq x y z
N MET A 1 -22.62 -7.30 1.26
CA MET A 1 -21.58 -6.58 0.49
C MET A 1 -21.70 -7.03 -0.96
N LYS A 2 -21.82 -6.10 -1.91
CA LYS A 2 -21.89 -6.45 -3.33
C LYS A 2 -20.47 -6.77 -3.81
N LEU A 3 -20.24 -7.98 -4.31
CA LEU A 3 -18.95 -8.36 -4.90
C LEU A 3 -18.75 -7.56 -6.19
N SER A 4 -17.66 -6.81 -6.27
CA SER A 4 -17.21 -6.13 -7.49
C SER A 4 -15.90 -6.75 -7.99
N PRO A 5 -15.70 -6.88 -9.30
CA PRO A 5 -14.44 -7.38 -9.82
C PRO A 5 -13.29 -6.41 -9.48
N PRO A 6 -12.05 -6.92 -9.30
CA PRO A 6 -10.88 -6.05 -9.15
C PRO A 6 -10.69 -5.16 -10.38
N PRO A 7 -10.19 -3.90 -10.21
CA PRO A 7 -9.98 -2.98 -11.33
C PRO A 7 -9.09 -3.56 -12.44
N VAL A 8 -8.03 -4.28 -12.10
CA VAL A 8 -7.14 -4.94 -13.08
C VAL A 8 -7.89 -5.97 -13.92
N LYS A 9 -8.85 -6.70 -13.33
CA LYS A 9 -9.67 -7.65 -14.10
C LYS A 9 -10.55 -6.94 -15.11
N VAL A 10 -11.16 -5.82 -14.71
CA VAL A 10 -12.00 -5.01 -15.61
C VAL A 10 -11.18 -4.53 -16.79
N ALA A 11 -10.04 -3.87 -16.52
CA ALA A 11 -9.15 -3.37 -17.54
C ALA A 11 -8.62 -4.47 -18.47
N ALA A 12 -8.25 -5.63 -17.94
CA ALA A 12 -7.79 -6.76 -18.74
C ALA A 12 -8.89 -7.26 -19.71
N GLN A 13 -10.14 -7.33 -19.24
CA GLN A 13 -11.28 -7.73 -20.06
C GLN A 13 -11.59 -6.71 -21.15
N GLU A 14 -11.53 -5.42 -20.86
CA GLU A 14 -11.72 -4.32 -21.83
C GLU A 14 -10.64 -4.34 -22.90
N LEU A 15 -9.42 -4.73 -22.55
CA LEU A 15 -8.29 -4.88 -23.46
C LEU A 15 -8.24 -6.24 -24.20
N GLY A 16 -9.21 -7.12 -23.98
CA GLY A 16 -9.23 -8.46 -24.57
C GLY A 16 -8.15 -9.41 -24.04
N LEU A 17 -7.55 -9.11 -22.89
CA LEU A 17 -6.52 -9.94 -22.27
C LEU A 17 -7.15 -11.10 -21.48
N GLY A 18 -6.50 -12.27 -21.51
CA GLY A 18 -6.93 -13.44 -20.76
C GLY A 18 -6.82 -13.21 -19.24
N VAL A 19 -7.91 -13.48 -18.52
CA VAL A 19 -7.93 -13.39 -17.05
C VAL A 19 -7.97 -14.78 -16.44
N TYR A 20 -7.07 -15.03 -15.47
CA TYR A 20 -7.04 -16.26 -14.70
C TYR A 20 -6.90 -15.93 -13.20
N GLN A 21 -7.79 -16.45 -12.38
CA GLN A 21 -7.87 -16.15 -10.95
C GLN A 21 -7.83 -17.44 -10.12
N PRO A 22 -6.67 -18.09 -9.93
CA PRO A 22 -6.57 -19.25 -9.07
C PRO A 22 -6.77 -18.88 -7.60
N GLU A 23 -7.40 -19.74 -6.82
CA GLU A 23 -7.48 -19.54 -5.36
C GLU A 23 -6.09 -19.48 -4.70
N ARG A 24 -5.20 -20.35 -5.17
CA ARG A 24 -3.83 -20.46 -4.64
C ARG A 24 -2.84 -20.62 -5.78
N ILE A 25 -1.98 -19.63 -5.97
CA ILE A 25 -0.94 -19.66 -7.01
C ILE A 25 0.06 -20.80 -6.83
N ARG A 26 0.23 -21.30 -5.61
CA ARG A 26 1.16 -22.38 -5.26
C ARG A 26 0.68 -23.78 -5.68
N ASP A 27 -0.57 -23.95 -6.05
CA ASP A 27 -1.13 -25.24 -6.42
C ASP A 27 -0.55 -25.74 -7.77
N ALA A 28 -0.52 -27.04 -7.97
CA ALA A 28 0.15 -27.64 -9.12
C ALA A 28 -0.42 -27.21 -10.47
N GLU A 29 -1.74 -27.01 -10.57
CA GLU A 29 -2.40 -26.58 -11.81
C GLU A 29 -2.01 -25.16 -12.22
N PRO A 30 -2.13 -24.10 -11.36
CA PRO A 30 -1.66 -22.76 -11.67
C PRO A 30 -0.17 -22.71 -12.07
N VAL A 31 0.70 -23.41 -11.34
CA VAL A 31 2.13 -23.47 -11.65
C VAL A 31 2.37 -24.11 -13.01
N SER A 32 1.68 -25.25 -13.31
CA SER A 32 1.77 -25.91 -14.60
C SER A 32 1.27 -25.02 -15.75
N ARG A 33 0.18 -24.27 -15.51
CA ARG A 33 -0.34 -23.32 -16.49
C ARG A 33 0.65 -22.21 -16.80
N LEU A 34 1.26 -21.59 -15.78
CA LEU A 34 2.32 -20.57 -15.96
C LEU A 34 3.51 -21.13 -16.76
N ARG A 35 3.96 -22.34 -16.45
CA ARG A 35 5.05 -22.99 -17.22
C ARG A 35 4.71 -23.19 -18.69
N ARG A 36 3.44 -23.55 -19.02
CA ARG A 36 3.02 -23.70 -20.42
C ARG A 36 2.99 -22.37 -21.20
N LEU A 37 2.77 -21.25 -20.49
CA LEU A 37 2.80 -19.91 -21.10
C LEU A 37 4.22 -19.48 -21.46
N LYS A 38 5.25 -20.08 -20.84
CA LYS A 38 6.69 -19.76 -21.05
C LYS A 38 6.94 -18.24 -20.98
N PRO A 39 6.53 -17.53 -19.93
CA PRO A 39 6.75 -16.10 -19.87
C PRO A 39 8.24 -15.79 -19.76
N ASP A 40 8.71 -14.75 -20.45
CA ASP A 40 10.06 -14.24 -20.26
C ASP A 40 10.22 -13.54 -18.92
N LEU A 41 9.15 -12.88 -18.44
CA LEU A 41 9.09 -12.13 -17.19
C LEU A 41 7.70 -12.29 -16.56
N LEU A 42 7.65 -12.24 -15.23
CA LEU A 42 6.41 -12.06 -14.48
C LEU A 42 6.45 -10.72 -13.76
N VAL A 43 5.33 -10.00 -13.78
CA VAL A 43 5.15 -8.77 -13.00
C VAL A 43 4.13 -9.03 -11.89
N VAL A 44 4.50 -8.67 -10.67
CA VAL A 44 3.65 -8.77 -9.48
C VAL A 44 3.33 -7.36 -8.97
N VAL A 45 2.05 -7.07 -8.78
CA VAL A 45 1.59 -5.81 -8.18
C VAL A 45 0.46 -6.13 -7.22
N ALA A 46 0.66 -5.89 -5.93
CA ALA A 46 -0.35 -6.06 -4.88
C ALA A 46 -1.12 -7.40 -4.96
N TYR A 47 -0.45 -8.49 -5.30
CA TYR A 47 -1.10 -9.78 -5.56
C TYR A 47 -1.68 -10.45 -4.30
N GLY A 48 -1.10 -10.18 -3.14
CA GLY A 48 -1.63 -10.63 -1.85
C GLY A 48 -1.38 -12.10 -1.51
N GLN A 49 -0.65 -12.84 -2.33
CA GLN A 49 -0.19 -14.20 -2.05
C GLN A 49 1.34 -14.27 -2.10
N ILE A 50 1.91 -15.18 -1.31
CA ILE A 50 3.32 -15.51 -1.38
C ILE A 50 3.59 -16.23 -2.71
N ILE A 51 4.54 -15.74 -3.49
CA ILE A 51 4.98 -16.35 -4.74
C ILE A 51 6.00 -17.45 -4.39
N PRO A 52 5.69 -18.73 -4.65
CA PRO A 52 6.59 -19.81 -4.27
C PRO A 52 7.79 -19.92 -5.24
N ALA A 53 8.88 -20.53 -4.78
CA ALA A 53 10.08 -20.79 -5.60
C ALA A 53 9.76 -21.48 -6.93
N SER A 54 8.73 -22.37 -6.95
CA SER A 54 8.26 -23.04 -8.16
C SER A 54 7.66 -22.10 -9.22
N VAL A 55 7.25 -20.90 -8.84
CA VAL A 55 6.79 -19.81 -9.73
C VAL A 55 7.93 -18.85 -10.02
N LEU A 56 8.73 -18.47 -9.00
CA LEU A 56 9.87 -17.56 -9.17
C LEU A 56 10.88 -18.07 -10.22
N SER A 57 11.03 -19.38 -10.34
CA SER A 57 11.95 -20.02 -11.28
C SER A 57 11.41 -20.21 -12.70
N ILE A 58 10.18 -19.80 -13.01
CA ILE A 58 9.60 -20.02 -14.35
C ILE A 58 10.15 -19.05 -15.39
N PRO A 59 10.14 -17.74 -15.18
CA PRO A 59 10.54 -16.78 -16.21
C PRO A 59 12.06 -16.61 -16.27
N ARG A 60 12.60 -16.48 -17.49
CA ARG A 60 14.04 -16.28 -17.73
C ARG A 60 14.57 -15.00 -17.09
N LEU A 61 13.83 -13.93 -17.17
CA LEU A 61 14.18 -12.60 -16.64
C LEU A 61 13.74 -12.40 -15.18
N GLY A 62 13.18 -13.44 -14.56
CA GLY A 62 12.76 -13.40 -13.18
C GLY A 62 11.36 -12.83 -12.96
N VAL A 63 11.05 -12.57 -11.72
CA VAL A 63 9.77 -12.00 -11.28
C VAL A 63 10.02 -10.61 -10.70
N VAL A 64 9.37 -9.62 -11.26
CA VAL A 64 9.48 -8.21 -10.85
C VAL A 64 8.29 -7.83 -9.98
N ASN A 65 8.56 -7.13 -8.88
CA ASN A 65 7.51 -6.55 -8.03
C ASN A 65 7.55 -5.02 -8.09
N VAL A 66 6.37 -4.41 -8.11
CA VAL A 66 6.19 -2.96 -7.92
C VAL A 66 5.85 -2.73 -6.46
N HIS A 67 6.79 -2.17 -5.70
CA HIS A 67 6.64 -1.95 -4.27
C HIS A 67 6.50 -0.45 -3.95
N ALA A 68 5.45 -0.09 -3.19
CA ALA A 68 5.09 1.30 -2.92
C ALA A 68 5.85 1.87 -1.71
N SER A 69 7.18 1.74 -1.72
CA SER A 69 8.11 2.42 -0.79
C SER A 69 9.51 2.53 -1.40
N LEU A 70 10.37 3.26 -0.73
CA LEU A 70 11.80 3.32 -1.00
C LEU A 70 12.49 2.16 -0.26
N LEU A 71 12.60 0.99 -0.90
CA LEU A 71 13.30 -0.14 -0.31
C LEU A 71 14.77 0.22 0.01
N PRO A 72 15.31 -0.26 1.13
CA PRO A 72 14.81 -1.35 1.99
C PRO A 72 13.80 -0.92 3.07
N ARG A 73 13.37 0.34 3.12
CA ARG A 73 12.36 0.79 4.08
C ARG A 73 10.98 0.27 3.72
N HIS A 74 10.19 -0.04 4.77
CA HIS A 74 8.79 -0.45 4.66
C HIS A 74 8.55 -1.70 3.81
N ARG A 75 9.37 -2.76 3.97
CA ARG A 75 9.08 -4.07 3.42
C ARG A 75 7.79 -4.63 4.00
N GLY A 76 6.88 -5.13 3.17
CA GLY A 76 5.65 -5.79 3.63
C GLY A 76 4.36 -5.26 3.05
N ALA A 77 3.26 -5.49 3.76
CA ALA A 77 1.92 -5.40 3.20
C ALA A 77 1.28 -4.00 3.20
N ALA A 78 1.81 -3.05 4.00
CA ALA A 78 1.20 -1.72 4.15
C ALA A 78 2.24 -0.57 4.08
N PRO A 79 3.12 -0.53 3.05
CA PRO A 79 4.22 0.44 3.00
C PRO A 79 3.73 1.88 3.03
N VAL A 80 2.70 2.23 2.27
CA VAL A 80 2.15 3.59 2.17
C VAL A 80 1.66 4.11 3.53
N ALA A 81 0.82 3.33 4.20
CA ALA A 81 0.31 3.71 5.52
C ALA A 81 1.44 3.80 6.56
N ARG A 82 2.42 2.88 6.50
CA ARG A 82 3.53 2.87 7.46
C ARG A 82 4.50 4.03 7.25
N ALA A 83 4.70 4.50 6.03
CA ALA A 83 5.47 5.73 5.75
C ALA A 83 4.82 6.96 6.42
N ILE A 84 3.49 7.14 6.26
CA ILE A 84 2.76 8.23 6.93
C ILE A 84 2.80 8.09 8.45
N LEU A 85 2.58 6.88 8.99
CA LEU A 85 2.65 6.61 10.44
C LEU A 85 4.04 6.90 11.02
N ALA A 86 5.09 6.59 10.28
CA ALA A 86 6.47 6.88 10.68
C ALA A 86 6.81 8.38 10.64
N GLY A 87 5.97 9.20 10.01
CA GLY A 87 6.22 10.62 9.82
C GLY A 87 7.27 10.89 8.74
N ASP A 88 7.42 9.97 7.79
CA ASP A 88 8.31 10.18 6.66
C ASP A 88 7.85 11.37 5.83
N THR A 89 8.79 12.20 5.38
CA THR A 89 8.52 13.34 4.49
C THR A 89 8.61 12.96 3.02
N GLU A 90 9.28 11.83 2.73
CA GLU A 90 9.46 11.28 1.40
C GLU A 90 9.09 9.80 1.38
N THR A 91 8.61 9.36 0.24
CA THR A 91 8.38 7.96 -0.11
C THR A 91 8.64 7.75 -1.59
N GLY A 92 8.18 6.65 -2.14
CA GLY A 92 8.33 6.41 -3.57
C GLY A 92 7.88 5.03 -3.99
N VAL A 93 8.34 4.63 -5.16
CA VAL A 93 8.12 3.29 -5.70
C VAL A 93 9.47 2.67 -6.03
N THR A 94 9.61 1.41 -5.70
CA THR A 94 10.75 0.57 -6.05
C THR A 94 10.30 -0.56 -6.97
N ILE A 95 10.95 -0.71 -8.10
CA ILE A 95 10.86 -1.90 -8.95
C ILE A 95 12.01 -2.83 -8.52
N MET A 96 11.70 -4.05 -8.12
CA MET A 96 12.68 -5.01 -7.62
C MET A 96 12.49 -6.41 -8.21
N LEU A 97 13.53 -7.19 -8.31
CA LEU A 97 13.44 -8.63 -8.53
C LEU A 97 13.00 -9.33 -7.25
N MET A 98 12.08 -10.27 -7.36
CA MET A 98 11.63 -11.04 -6.21
C MET A 98 12.55 -12.23 -5.95
N ASP A 99 12.79 -12.48 -4.68
CA ASP A 99 13.36 -13.71 -4.14
C ASP A 99 12.37 -14.41 -3.17
N GLU A 100 12.81 -15.40 -2.44
CA GLU A 100 11.96 -16.16 -1.51
C GLU A 100 11.63 -15.40 -0.21
N LYS A 101 12.30 -14.26 0.03
CA LYS A 101 12.08 -13.43 1.22
C LYS A 101 11.20 -12.24 0.90
N LEU A 102 10.55 -11.69 1.93
CA LEU A 102 9.62 -10.58 1.79
C LEU A 102 10.34 -9.29 1.35
N ASP A 103 10.05 -8.81 0.14
CA ASP A 103 10.54 -7.56 -0.46
C ASP A 103 12.06 -7.35 -0.27
N HIS A 104 12.81 -8.43 -0.38
CA HIS A 104 14.23 -8.50 -0.02
C HIS A 104 15.15 -8.40 -1.24
N GLY A 105 14.70 -8.85 -2.40
CA GLY A 105 15.53 -9.00 -3.59
C GLY A 105 16.07 -7.68 -4.15
N PRO A 106 16.99 -7.74 -5.14
CA PRO A 106 17.71 -6.57 -5.62
C PRO A 106 16.80 -5.59 -6.37
N VAL A 107 17.14 -4.30 -6.26
CA VAL A 107 16.44 -3.17 -6.85
C VAL A 107 16.83 -2.98 -8.32
N LEU A 108 15.84 -2.79 -9.18
CA LEU A 108 16.03 -2.45 -10.60
C LEU A 108 15.91 -0.95 -10.84
N ALA A 109 14.90 -0.30 -10.23
CA ALA A 109 14.66 1.13 -10.38
C ALA A 109 13.95 1.68 -9.14
N THR A 110 14.10 2.97 -8.88
CA THR A 110 13.43 3.68 -7.79
C THR A 110 13.01 5.07 -8.26
N ARG A 111 11.83 5.51 -7.80
CA ARG A 111 11.36 6.89 -8.00
C ARG A 111 10.87 7.46 -6.69
N VAL A 112 11.45 8.59 -6.29
CA VAL A 112 11.17 9.30 -5.04
C VAL A 112 10.07 10.32 -5.25
N THR A 113 9.28 10.57 -4.21
CA THR A 113 8.29 11.66 -4.14
C THR A 113 8.10 12.10 -2.69
N GLU A 114 7.74 13.35 -2.48
CA GLU A 114 7.35 13.87 -1.17
C GLU A 114 5.99 13.33 -0.75
N ILE A 115 5.76 13.23 0.56
CA ILE A 115 4.45 12.98 1.16
C ILE A 115 3.86 14.35 1.53
N GLY A 116 2.71 14.69 0.96
CA GLY A 116 2.04 15.96 1.25
C GLY A 116 1.63 16.07 2.72
N ALA A 117 1.76 17.26 3.32
CA ALA A 117 1.49 17.50 4.73
C ALA A 117 0.09 17.06 5.18
N HIS A 118 -0.90 17.12 4.29
CA HIS A 118 -2.28 16.70 4.55
C HIS A 118 -2.71 15.49 3.71
N GLU A 119 -1.78 14.86 3.01
CA GLU A 119 -2.07 13.72 2.13
C GLU A 119 -2.39 12.50 2.96
N ASP A 120 -3.52 11.85 2.66
CA ASP A 120 -3.91 10.59 3.28
C ASP A 120 -3.38 9.37 2.50
N ALA A 121 -3.49 8.20 3.10
CA ALA A 121 -3.00 6.97 2.49
C ALA A 121 -3.74 6.60 1.19
N ALA A 122 -5.00 7.00 1.01
CA ALA A 122 -5.75 6.72 -0.20
C ALA A 122 -5.23 7.56 -1.38
N ALA A 123 -5.05 8.87 -1.18
CA ALA A 123 -4.52 9.79 -2.17
C ALA A 123 -3.07 9.41 -2.55
N LEU A 124 -2.23 9.16 -1.54
CA LEU A 124 -0.84 8.75 -1.76
C LEU A 124 -0.76 7.41 -2.50
N THR A 125 -1.61 6.43 -2.16
CA THR A 125 -1.66 5.13 -2.86
C THR A 125 -2.00 5.31 -4.34
N SER A 126 -2.98 6.17 -4.65
CA SER A 126 -3.37 6.43 -6.04
C SER A 126 -2.20 7.04 -6.84
N ARG A 127 -1.54 8.04 -6.28
CA ARG A 127 -0.40 8.73 -6.89
C ARG A 127 0.81 7.80 -7.07
N LEU A 128 1.11 6.96 -6.08
CA LEU A 128 2.19 5.97 -6.19
C LEU A 128 1.85 4.85 -7.19
N ALA A 129 0.58 4.50 -7.38
CA ALA A 129 0.18 3.53 -8.38
C ALA A 129 0.45 4.03 -9.82
N GLU A 130 0.12 5.29 -10.12
CA GLU A 130 0.41 5.91 -11.41
C GLU A 130 1.92 6.04 -11.66
N MET A 131 2.65 6.49 -10.64
CA MET A 131 4.12 6.58 -10.67
C MET A 131 4.76 5.20 -10.89
N GLY A 132 4.26 4.18 -10.20
CA GLY A 132 4.74 2.81 -10.30
C GLY A 132 4.47 2.19 -11.66
N ALA A 133 3.31 2.46 -12.26
CA ALA A 133 3.00 2.01 -13.61
C ALA A 133 3.96 2.61 -14.65
N THR A 134 4.22 3.92 -14.57
CA THR A 134 5.18 4.60 -15.45
C THR A 134 6.60 4.05 -15.28
N LEU A 135 7.07 3.96 -14.02
CA LEU A 135 8.41 3.46 -13.71
C LEU A 135 8.58 1.99 -14.14
N LEU A 136 7.53 1.18 -14.00
CA LEU A 136 7.55 -0.21 -14.46
C LEU A 136 7.76 -0.30 -15.97
N VAL A 137 7.00 0.46 -16.77
CA VAL A 137 7.12 0.45 -18.23
C VAL A 137 8.54 0.85 -18.65
N GLU A 138 9.06 1.95 -18.12
CA GLU A 138 10.43 2.41 -18.38
C GLU A 138 11.48 1.34 -17.98
N THR A 139 11.27 0.65 -16.86
CA THR A 139 12.16 -0.42 -16.42
C THR A 139 12.12 -1.62 -17.35
N LEU A 140 10.93 -1.98 -17.85
CA LEU A 140 10.75 -3.13 -18.74
C LEU A 140 11.39 -2.91 -20.11
N GLU A 141 11.42 -1.67 -20.63
CA GLU A 141 12.09 -1.34 -21.88
C GLU A 141 13.60 -1.62 -21.85
N HIS A 142 14.22 -1.57 -20.68
CA HIS A 142 15.65 -1.75 -20.49
C HIS A 142 16.02 -2.93 -19.57
N ILE A 143 15.09 -3.83 -19.29
CA ILE A 143 15.22 -4.88 -18.24
C ILE A 143 16.48 -5.74 -18.40
N GLU A 144 16.92 -6.02 -19.61
CA GLU A 144 18.12 -6.84 -19.88
C GLU A 144 19.45 -6.07 -19.73
N GLU A 145 19.39 -4.73 -19.70
CA GLU A 145 20.55 -3.84 -19.56
C GLU A 145 20.79 -3.41 -18.13
N ILE A 146 19.73 -3.45 -17.30
CA ILE A 146 19.77 -3.00 -15.90
C ILE A 146 20.63 -3.97 -15.08
N LYS A 147 21.57 -3.41 -14.33
CA LYS A 147 22.31 -4.14 -13.29
C LYS A 147 21.55 -4.01 -11.98
N PRO A 148 20.96 -5.11 -11.46
CA PRO A 148 20.25 -5.06 -10.19
C PRO A 148 21.18 -4.65 -9.05
N ALA A 149 20.71 -3.75 -8.19
CA ALA A 149 21.45 -3.27 -7.02
C ALA A 149 20.96 -3.98 -5.75
N GLU A 150 21.87 -4.56 -5.00
CA GLU A 150 21.52 -5.16 -3.71
C GLU A 150 21.00 -4.11 -2.72
N GLN A 151 20.00 -4.49 -1.92
CA GLN A 151 19.48 -3.62 -0.87
C GLN A 151 20.43 -3.61 0.34
N ASP A 152 20.52 -2.48 1.04
CA ASP A 152 21.13 -2.44 2.37
C ASP A 152 20.18 -3.10 3.38
N HIS A 153 20.38 -4.39 3.62
CA HIS A 153 19.53 -5.15 4.52
C HIS A 153 19.61 -4.69 5.98
N GLY A 154 20.68 -4.00 6.37
CA GLY A 154 20.82 -3.42 7.71
C GLY A 154 19.89 -2.24 7.96
N ALA A 155 19.50 -1.53 6.91
CA ALA A 155 18.57 -0.39 6.96
C ALA A 155 17.09 -0.79 6.75
N ALA A 156 16.79 -2.09 6.63
CA ALA A 156 15.43 -2.54 6.35
C ALA A 156 14.47 -2.28 7.52
N THR A 157 13.29 -1.76 7.20
CA THR A 157 12.16 -1.66 8.14
C THR A 157 10.97 -2.45 7.63
N VAL A 158 10.10 -2.87 8.55
CA VAL A 158 8.94 -3.73 8.22
C VAL A 158 7.65 -2.92 8.24
N ALA A 159 6.81 -3.14 7.24
CA ALA A 159 5.47 -2.56 7.09
C ALA A 159 4.39 -3.65 7.24
N PRO A 160 4.10 -4.12 8.46
CA PRO A 160 3.11 -5.15 8.68
C PRO A 160 1.71 -4.68 8.26
N ARG A 161 0.87 -5.65 7.91
CA ARG A 161 -0.53 -5.40 7.57
C ARG A 161 -1.23 -4.61 8.67
N LEU A 162 -2.03 -3.63 8.28
CA LEU A 162 -2.89 -2.92 9.22
C LEU A 162 -3.92 -3.88 9.83
N ARG A 163 -4.30 -3.61 11.07
CA ARG A 163 -5.34 -4.32 11.83
C ARG A 163 -6.44 -3.35 12.22
N LYS A 164 -7.59 -3.86 12.56
CA LYS A 164 -8.73 -3.03 13.00
C LYS A 164 -8.38 -2.20 14.23
N GLU A 165 -7.63 -2.80 15.14
CA GLU A 165 -7.21 -2.21 16.40
C GLU A 165 -6.27 -1.01 16.21
N ASP A 166 -5.49 -0.98 15.11
CA ASP A 166 -4.64 0.17 14.77
C ASP A 166 -5.44 1.48 14.64
N GLY A 167 -6.75 1.38 14.35
CA GLY A 167 -7.67 2.51 14.24
C GLY A 167 -8.26 3.01 15.57
N GLU A 168 -7.98 2.36 16.69
CA GLU A 168 -8.49 2.75 18.00
C GLU A 168 -7.51 3.70 18.68
N LEU A 169 -7.73 5.01 18.49
CA LEU A 169 -6.87 6.06 19.04
C LEU A 169 -7.38 6.57 20.39
N ASP A 170 -6.53 7.30 21.09
CA ASP A 170 -6.84 8.00 22.32
C ASP A 170 -6.40 9.46 22.24
N TRP A 171 -7.02 10.34 23.04
CA TRP A 171 -6.65 11.75 23.16
C TRP A 171 -5.34 11.99 23.92
N GLU A 172 -4.82 10.97 24.61
CA GLU A 172 -3.52 11.01 25.29
C GLU A 172 -2.33 11.00 24.34
N LEU A 173 -2.56 10.61 23.07
CA LEU A 173 -1.54 10.67 22.01
C LEU A 173 -1.21 12.12 21.67
N GLU A 174 0.02 12.38 21.26
CA GLU A 174 0.40 13.68 20.74
C GLU A 174 -0.42 14.06 19.50
N ALA A 175 -0.76 15.33 19.35
CA ALA A 175 -1.60 15.84 18.27
C ALA A 175 -1.09 15.45 16.88
N GLN A 176 0.23 15.54 16.67
CA GLN A 176 0.88 15.14 15.43
C GLN A 176 0.78 13.62 15.16
N GLU A 177 0.78 12.81 16.21
CA GLU A 177 0.59 11.38 16.07
C GLU A 177 -0.84 11.05 15.69
N ILE A 178 -1.84 11.71 16.31
CA ILE A 178 -3.24 11.55 15.94
C ILE A 178 -3.44 11.94 14.47
N ASP A 179 -2.87 13.07 14.03
CA ASP A 179 -2.96 13.51 12.63
C ASP A 179 -2.41 12.46 11.67
N ARG A 180 -1.17 11.98 11.91
CA ARG A 180 -0.57 10.94 11.07
C ARG A 180 -1.42 9.68 11.03
N ARG A 181 -1.97 9.25 12.18
CA ARG A 181 -2.82 8.06 12.24
C ARG A 181 -4.15 8.26 11.51
N VAL A 182 -4.78 9.42 11.64
CA VAL A 182 -6.00 9.73 10.89
C VAL A 182 -5.75 9.65 9.39
N ARG A 183 -4.67 10.26 8.88
CA ARG A 183 -4.31 10.22 7.45
C ARG A 183 -3.89 8.83 6.98
N ALA A 184 -3.05 8.14 7.74
CA ALA A 184 -2.51 6.85 7.37
C ALA A 184 -3.54 5.71 7.34
N LEU A 185 -4.57 5.81 8.16
CA LEU A 185 -5.56 4.73 8.34
C LEU A 185 -6.81 4.89 7.47
N GLN A 186 -6.87 5.90 6.61
CA GLN A 186 -7.92 6.04 5.60
C GLN A 186 -7.64 5.15 4.38
N PRO A 187 -8.66 4.54 3.79
CA PRO A 187 -10.06 4.46 4.27
C PRO A 187 -10.27 3.34 5.30
N TRP A 188 -9.28 2.46 5.47
CA TRP A 188 -9.35 1.30 6.36
C TRP A 188 -8.04 1.17 7.19
N PRO A 189 -8.15 0.85 8.47
CA PRO A 189 -9.36 0.59 9.26
C PRO A 189 -10.17 1.85 9.58
N GLY A 190 -9.63 3.02 9.37
CA GLY A 190 -10.14 4.30 9.80
C GLY A 190 -9.77 4.59 11.25
N ALA A 191 -9.58 5.84 11.59
CA ALA A 191 -9.24 6.29 12.94
C ALA A 191 -10.49 6.59 13.74
N THR A 192 -10.56 6.14 15.00
CA THR A 192 -11.65 6.44 15.92
C THR A 192 -11.12 7.01 17.22
N LEU A 193 -11.78 8.03 17.74
CA LEU A 193 -11.46 8.66 19.02
C LEU A 193 -12.63 8.53 20.00
N PRO A 194 -12.38 8.37 21.32
CA PRO A 194 -13.41 8.32 22.34
C PRO A 194 -14.04 9.69 22.53
N THR A 195 -15.35 9.74 22.71
CA THR A 195 -16.12 10.96 23.03
C THR A 195 -17.20 10.66 24.07
N LYS A 196 -17.86 11.68 24.58
CA LYS A 196 -19.04 11.52 25.46
C LYS A 196 -20.19 10.75 24.80
N LYS A 197 -20.22 10.66 23.46
CA LYS A 197 -21.21 9.92 22.68
C LYS A 197 -20.73 8.54 22.19
N GLY A 198 -19.64 8.02 22.76
CA GLY A 198 -18.96 6.81 22.32
C GLY A 198 -17.82 7.10 21.36
N ARG A 199 -17.28 6.06 20.74
CA ARG A 199 -16.19 6.24 19.74
C ARG A 199 -16.74 6.80 18.44
N VAL A 200 -16.07 7.81 17.91
CA VAL A 200 -16.42 8.50 16.67
C VAL A 200 -15.32 8.28 15.66
N LYS A 201 -15.67 7.90 14.43
CA LYS A 201 -14.71 7.85 13.33
C LYS A 201 -14.32 9.25 12.92
N VAL A 202 -13.03 9.54 12.91
CA VAL A 202 -12.47 10.81 12.42
C VAL A 202 -12.06 10.60 10.97
N LEU A 203 -12.52 11.45 10.08
CA LEU A 203 -12.22 11.40 8.67
C LEU A 203 -11.15 12.41 8.29
N THR A 204 -11.24 13.64 8.79
CA THR A 204 -10.24 14.70 8.64
C THR A 204 -10.14 15.53 9.91
N GLY A 205 -9.02 16.20 10.05
CA GLY A 205 -8.74 17.14 11.11
C GLY A 205 -7.39 17.82 10.88
N HIS A 206 -6.99 18.64 11.82
CA HIS A 206 -5.71 19.35 11.78
C HIS A 206 -5.16 19.55 13.19
N VAL A 207 -3.91 19.94 13.27
CA VAL A 207 -3.27 20.30 14.53
C VAL A 207 -3.32 21.82 14.70
N GLU A 208 -3.86 22.26 15.82
CA GLU A 208 -3.92 23.67 16.22
C GLU A 208 -3.45 23.80 17.67
N GLN A 209 -2.48 24.68 17.94
CA GLN A 209 -1.92 24.93 19.29
C GLN A 209 -1.61 23.64 20.08
N ASP A 210 -0.88 22.72 19.44
CA ASP A 210 -0.49 21.40 19.98
C ASP A 210 -1.68 20.48 20.35
N ARG A 211 -2.86 20.73 19.79
CA ARG A 211 -4.04 19.88 19.94
C ARG A 211 -4.52 19.41 18.58
N TYR A 212 -4.97 18.17 18.52
CA TYR A 212 -5.66 17.68 17.33
C TYR A 212 -7.12 18.10 17.34
N VAL A 213 -7.55 18.81 16.29
CA VAL A 213 -8.92 19.30 16.09
C VAL A 213 -9.56 18.51 14.95
N PRO A 214 -10.57 17.66 15.22
CA PRO A 214 -11.33 16.99 14.16
C PRO A 214 -12.17 17.99 13.37
N ASP A 215 -12.14 17.87 12.04
CA ASP A 215 -13.00 18.67 11.14
C ASP A 215 -14.23 17.89 10.71
N LEU A 216 -14.03 16.69 10.17
CA LEU A 216 -15.09 15.82 9.68
C LEU A 216 -15.08 14.49 10.44
N VAL A 217 -16.24 14.15 10.99
CA VAL A 217 -16.40 12.94 11.79
C VAL A 217 -17.63 12.15 11.36
N GLN A 218 -17.68 10.88 11.77
CA GLN A 218 -18.82 10.01 11.48
C GLN A 218 -19.18 9.17 12.72
N LEU A 219 -20.40 9.35 13.18
CA LEU A 219 -21.01 8.46 14.19
C LEU A 219 -21.38 7.10 13.57
N PRO A 220 -21.39 6.02 14.33
CA PRO A 220 -21.82 4.70 13.86
C PRO A 220 -23.20 4.76 13.18
N GLY A 221 -23.28 4.24 11.95
CA GLY A 221 -24.52 4.21 11.16
C GLY A 221 -25.06 5.58 10.67
N LYS A 222 -24.32 6.68 10.84
CA LYS A 222 -24.69 8.01 10.35
C LYS A 222 -23.82 8.43 9.17
N ARG A 223 -24.23 9.49 8.47
CA ARG A 223 -23.41 10.15 7.44
C ARG A 223 -22.33 11.01 8.09
N PRO A 224 -21.21 11.26 7.40
CA PRO A 224 -20.21 12.24 7.84
C PRO A 224 -20.85 13.61 8.11
N ALA A 225 -20.36 14.30 9.15
CA ALA A 225 -20.79 15.65 9.51
C ALA A 225 -19.61 16.42 10.14
N HIS A 226 -19.70 17.76 10.15
CA HIS A 226 -18.70 18.58 10.83
C HIS A 226 -18.61 18.25 12.33
N ALA A 227 -17.40 18.18 12.84
CA ALA A 227 -17.16 17.80 14.24
C ALA A 227 -17.92 18.68 15.24
N LYS A 228 -17.95 20.00 15.02
CA LYS A 228 -18.71 20.96 15.86
C LYS A 228 -20.21 20.59 15.98
N GLN A 229 -20.84 20.12 14.90
CA GLN A 229 -22.26 19.72 14.92
C GLN A 229 -22.49 18.43 15.71
N VAL A 230 -21.50 17.54 15.73
CA VAL A 230 -21.60 16.22 16.35
C VAL A 230 -21.13 16.24 17.80
N LEU A 231 -20.01 16.90 18.07
CA LEU A 231 -19.31 16.88 19.35
C LEU A 231 -19.66 18.08 20.24
N GLY A 232 -20.15 19.16 19.67
CA GLY A 232 -20.30 20.45 20.33
C GLY A 232 -18.99 21.23 20.33
N ASP A 233 -18.99 22.43 20.88
CA ASP A 233 -17.76 23.16 21.16
C ASP A 233 -17.02 22.43 22.30
N ALA A 234 -15.86 21.86 22.01
CA ALA A 234 -15.02 21.11 22.93
C ALA A 234 -14.05 22.04 23.65
#